data_dcdd3283129bbe16ca5bb6ad4a8ffb42
#
_entry.id   dcdd3283129bbe16ca5bb6ad4a8ffb42
#
_cell.length_a   1.000
_cell.length_b   1.000
_cell.length_c   1.000
_cell.angle_alpha   90.00
_cell.angle_beta   90.00
_cell.angle_gamma   90.00
#
_symmetry.space_group_name_H-M   'P 1'
#
loop_
_entity.id
_entity.type
_entity.pdbx_description
1 polymer ?
#
loop_
_entity_poly.entity_id
_entity_poly.type
_entity_poly.pdbx_seq_one_letter_code
_entity_poly.pdbx_strand_id
1 'polypeptide(L)'
;PNAFYFFAAADEPNHEGSGLNANVPGIIKWDGSNYDPNSYEEQTIYGEVNRAEFEKYYIVPEGADLRGVVKITLQADPVDTEIAQPPVFQWKNGDFTLPDNTMFVNRIFEMGATGEGNANLADGVAKVKGADTVVPGTFSFKEGTPGWFDELGENVVTVVFTPTDQRGYRKAETTIKINVIKNTFKRCEEPDPITEKKLGTTFAGLNLPEIVVVEAIDGLRVGMEVSWEESSYDAQSTAWQTIPGTLVFDANDEHKYQQPEPAVTAAIRVKLLGLEDAPAITTTTLPGGTVGSPYHHQLQATGGGFILWELFSGELPDGLTLKQTTGEISGTPTAEGT
;
A
#
# COMPACT_ATOMS: atom_id res chain seq x y z
N PRO A 1 -48.38 36.64 12.46
CA PRO A 1 -47.59 37.79 12.79
C PRO A 1 -46.63 37.38 13.90
N ASN A 2 -45.51 36.84 13.52
CA ASN A 2 -44.48 36.47 14.46
C ASN A 2 -43.63 37.70 14.73
N ALA A 3 -43.78 38.28 15.93
CA ALA A 3 -42.89 39.31 16.40
C ALA A 3 -41.52 38.72 16.64
N PHE A 4 -40.57 39.06 15.80
CA PHE A 4 -39.16 38.70 16.02
C PHE A 4 -38.59 39.65 17.08
N TYR A 5 -38.21 39.08 18.22
CA TYR A 5 -37.41 39.75 19.22
C TYR A 5 -35.93 39.56 18.88
N PHE A 6 -35.29 40.61 18.38
CA PHE A 6 -33.84 40.60 18.20
C PHE A 6 -33.18 41.01 19.49
N PHE A 7 -32.44 40.13 20.12
CA PHE A 7 -31.45 40.47 21.12
C PHE A 7 -30.15 40.84 20.40
N ALA A 8 -29.75 42.09 20.45
CA ALA A 8 -28.38 42.44 20.10
C ALA A 8 -27.48 41.86 21.18
N ALA A 9 -26.71 40.82 20.85
CA ALA A 9 -25.61 40.36 21.69
C ALA A 9 -24.52 41.45 21.65
N ALA A 10 -24.36 42.17 22.74
CA ALA A 10 -23.20 43.01 22.96
C ALA A 10 -22.05 42.07 23.43
N ASP A 11 -21.23 41.58 22.51
CA ASP A 11 -19.92 41.04 22.83
C ASP A 11 -18.88 42.17 22.75
N GLU A 12 -18.79 42.93 23.83
CA GLU A 12 -17.54 43.59 24.25
C GLU A 12 -17.47 43.59 25.77
N PRO A 13 -16.48 42.95 26.40
CA PRO A 13 -16.25 43.09 27.84
C PRO A 13 -15.53 44.42 28.09
N ASN A 14 -16.15 45.32 28.76
CA ASN A 14 -15.67 46.54 29.43
C ASN A 14 -16.39 47.85 28.99
N HIS A 15 -17.66 47.95 29.35
CA HIS A 15 -18.23 49.23 29.67
C HIS A 15 -19.04 49.10 30.96
N GLU A 16 -18.36 49.21 32.07
CA GLU A 16 -19.01 49.59 33.33
C GLU A 16 -19.54 50.99 33.15
N GLY A 17 -20.84 51.15 33.21
CA GLY A 17 -21.49 52.40 33.52
C GLY A 17 -22.29 53.07 32.43
N SER A 18 -23.13 52.40 31.65
CA SER A 18 -24.30 53.02 31.07
C SER A 18 -25.48 52.06 31.17
N GLY A 19 -26.27 52.23 32.18
CA GLY A 19 -27.57 51.57 32.28
C GLY A 19 -28.49 52.06 31.15
N LEU A 20 -28.30 51.48 29.95
CA LEU A 20 -29.28 51.55 28.87
C LEU A 20 -30.45 50.68 29.31
N ASN A 21 -31.49 51.34 29.80
CA ASN A 21 -32.74 50.68 30.09
C ASN A 21 -33.33 50.19 28.74
N ALA A 22 -33.26 48.92 28.51
CA ALA A 22 -33.66 48.26 27.23
C ALA A 22 -35.16 48.36 26.92
N ASN A 23 -35.89 49.18 27.63
CA ASN A 23 -37.34 49.30 27.53
C ASN A 23 -37.85 50.65 26.98
N VAL A 24 -37.13 51.29 26.06
CA VAL A 24 -37.68 52.45 25.36
C VAL A 24 -38.31 51.98 24.05
N PRO A 25 -39.64 51.82 23.99
CA PRO A 25 -40.31 51.31 22.79
C PRO A 25 -40.14 52.28 21.61
N GLY A 26 -39.69 51.74 20.48
CA GLY A 26 -39.72 52.46 19.19
C GLY A 26 -38.52 53.34 18.88
N ILE A 27 -37.39 53.23 19.58
CA ILE A 27 -36.16 53.97 19.26
C ILE A 27 -35.48 53.48 17.98
N ILE A 28 -35.49 52.16 17.70
CA ILE A 28 -34.89 51.62 16.51
C ILE A 28 -35.99 51.14 15.56
N LYS A 29 -35.96 51.61 14.33
CA LYS A 29 -36.81 51.12 13.24
C LYS A 29 -35.96 50.34 12.26
N TRP A 30 -36.35 49.10 12.02
CA TRP A 30 -35.71 48.25 11.03
C TRP A 30 -36.43 48.38 9.69
N ASP A 31 -35.68 48.57 8.61
CA ASP A 31 -36.19 48.55 7.25
C ASP A 31 -36.15 47.14 6.71
N GLY A 32 -37.26 46.45 6.71
CA GLY A 32 -37.43 45.09 6.18
C GLY A 32 -37.74 45.06 4.68
N SER A 33 -37.68 46.21 3.96
CA SER A 33 -38.02 46.25 2.54
C SER A 33 -37.13 45.36 1.65
N ASN A 34 -35.89 45.11 2.09
CA ASN A 34 -34.92 44.25 1.40
C ASN A 34 -34.87 42.84 1.96
N TYR A 35 -35.74 42.48 2.90
CA TYR A 35 -35.77 41.13 3.46
C TYR A 35 -36.63 40.19 2.60
N ASP A 36 -36.01 39.11 2.09
CA ASP A 36 -36.71 38.06 1.38
C ASP A 36 -36.79 36.81 2.29
N PRO A 37 -37.98 36.42 2.78
CA PRO A 37 -38.16 35.23 3.61
C PRO A 37 -37.91 33.93 2.87
N ASN A 38 -37.72 33.95 1.55
CA ASN A 38 -37.43 32.78 0.73
C ASN A 38 -35.94 32.69 0.29
N SER A 39 -35.16 33.72 0.62
CA SER A 39 -33.70 33.70 0.31
C SER A 39 -32.90 33.13 1.45
N TYR A 40 -32.05 32.14 1.14
CA TYR A 40 -31.09 31.54 2.08
C TYR A 40 -29.70 32.20 2.02
N GLU A 41 -29.53 33.20 1.18
CA GLU A 41 -28.31 34.01 1.14
C GLU A 41 -28.25 34.99 2.32
N GLU A 42 -27.01 35.40 2.68
CA GLU A 42 -26.87 36.44 3.71
C GLU A 42 -27.55 37.75 3.28
N GLN A 43 -28.52 38.18 4.05
CA GLN A 43 -29.26 39.39 3.81
C GLN A 43 -28.86 40.43 4.83
N THR A 44 -28.70 41.69 4.38
CA THR A 44 -28.37 42.80 5.25
C THR A 44 -29.61 43.64 5.46
N ILE A 45 -30.05 43.78 6.71
CA ILE A 45 -31.17 44.60 7.12
C ILE A 45 -30.65 45.85 7.82
N TYR A 46 -31.12 47.01 7.39
CA TYR A 46 -30.72 48.29 7.94
C TYR A 46 -31.69 48.72 9.02
N GLY A 47 -31.13 49.20 10.14
CA GLY A 47 -31.88 49.82 11.21
C GLY A 47 -31.51 51.30 11.35
N GLU A 48 -32.48 52.14 11.61
CA GLU A 48 -32.28 53.56 11.87
C GLU A 48 -32.86 53.92 13.25
N VAL A 49 -32.06 54.61 14.04
CA VAL A 49 -32.54 55.15 15.32
C VAL A 49 -33.39 56.38 15.05
N ASN A 50 -34.59 56.38 15.58
CA ASN A 50 -35.39 57.58 15.54
C ASN A 50 -34.70 58.68 16.38
N ARG A 51 -33.97 59.59 15.70
CA ARG A 51 -33.17 60.65 16.33
C ARG A 51 -34.02 61.50 17.28
N ALA A 52 -35.19 61.89 16.87
CA ALA A 52 -36.07 62.77 17.68
C ALA A 52 -36.53 62.08 18.99
N GLU A 53 -36.76 60.80 18.99
CA GLU A 53 -37.07 60.04 20.19
C GLU A 53 -35.84 59.79 21.06
N PHE A 54 -34.67 59.52 20.42
CA PHE A 54 -33.42 59.27 21.12
C PHE A 54 -32.87 60.50 21.83
N GLU A 55 -32.97 61.67 21.18
CA GLU A 55 -32.53 62.96 21.74
C GLU A 55 -33.35 63.42 22.97
N LYS A 56 -34.50 62.82 23.24
CA LYS A 56 -35.23 63.04 24.50
C LYS A 56 -34.49 62.49 25.72
N TYR A 57 -33.62 61.51 25.52
CA TYR A 57 -32.94 60.77 26.59
C TYR A 57 -31.42 60.88 26.54
N TYR A 58 -30.87 61.21 25.37
CA TYR A 58 -29.43 61.19 25.14
C TYR A 58 -28.99 62.43 24.34
N ILE A 59 -27.78 62.90 24.60
CA ILE A 59 -27.10 63.91 23.81
C ILE A 59 -26.49 63.26 22.59
N VAL A 60 -26.94 63.54 21.39
CA VAL A 60 -26.43 63.06 20.13
C VAL A 60 -25.55 64.12 19.49
N PRO A 61 -24.24 63.81 19.25
CA PRO A 61 -23.36 64.73 18.55
C PRO A 61 -23.91 65.09 17.17
N GLU A 62 -23.67 66.32 16.73
CA GLU A 62 -24.02 66.77 15.36
C GLU A 62 -23.24 65.89 14.35
N GLY A 63 -23.93 65.28 13.36
CA GLY A 63 -23.33 64.44 12.35
C GLY A 63 -23.14 63.01 12.77
N ALA A 64 -23.52 62.56 13.99
CA ALA A 64 -23.45 61.17 14.40
C ALA A 64 -24.30 60.27 13.49
N ASP A 65 -23.72 59.21 12.97
CA ASP A 65 -24.43 58.14 12.22
C ASP A 65 -25.14 57.21 13.22
N LEU A 66 -26.45 57.20 13.18
CA LEU A 66 -27.32 56.38 14.03
C LEU A 66 -27.92 55.19 13.27
N ARG A 67 -27.26 54.73 12.21
CA ARG A 67 -27.67 53.58 11.45
C ARG A 67 -26.96 52.33 11.98
N GLY A 68 -27.68 51.24 12.07
CA GLY A 68 -27.17 49.93 12.37
C GLY A 68 -27.46 48.96 11.25
N VAL A 69 -26.73 47.89 11.22
CA VAL A 69 -26.97 46.78 10.27
C VAL A 69 -27.03 45.45 11.01
N VAL A 70 -27.94 44.59 10.57
CA VAL A 70 -28.01 43.20 11.01
C VAL A 70 -27.90 42.32 9.78
N LYS A 71 -27.03 41.34 9.85
CA LYS A 71 -26.90 40.31 8.84
C LYS A 71 -27.70 39.08 9.26
N ILE A 72 -28.55 38.62 8.38
CA ILE A 72 -29.44 37.47 8.62
C ILE A 72 -29.21 36.46 7.52
N THR A 73 -28.95 35.21 7.93
CA THR A 73 -28.98 34.07 7.04
C THR A 73 -30.09 33.12 7.50
N LEU A 74 -31.07 32.89 6.65
CA LEU A 74 -32.13 31.95 6.96
C LEU A 74 -31.56 30.53 6.81
N GLN A 75 -31.89 29.65 7.74
CA GLN A 75 -31.67 28.23 7.61
C GLN A 75 -33.00 27.57 7.24
N ALA A 76 -33.03 26.87 6.10
CA ALA A 76 -34.12 25.96 5.82
C ALA A 76 -34.07 24.80 6.81
N ASP A 77 -35.24 24.27 7.16
CA ASP A 77 -35.26 22.96 7.84
C ASP A 77 -34.91 21.91 6.77
N PRO A 78 -33.74 21.19 6.88
CA PRO A 78 -33.30 20.30 5.82
C PRO A 78 -34.32 19.18 5.57
N VAL A 79 -34.57 18.89 4.30
CA VAL A 79 -35.47 17.82 3.89
C VAL A 79 -34.81 16.47 4.14
N ASP A 80 -35.58 15.51 4.65
CA ASP A 80 -35.11 14.14 4.84
C ASP A 80 -34.80 13.49 3.50
N THR A 81 -33.66 12.80 3.45
CA THR A 81 -33.28 11.95 2.32
C THR A 81 -33.40 10.47 2.66
N GLU A 82 -33.59 9.64 1.65
CA GLU A 82 -33.54 8.18 1.78
C GLU A 82 -32.61 7.61 0.71
N ILE A 83 -31.96 6.48 1.04
CA ILE A 83 -31.10 5.77 0.09
C ILE A 83 -32.00 4.83 -0.70
N ALA A 84 -32.37 5.23 -1.92
CA ALA A 84 -33.23 4.46 -2.82
C ALA A 84 -32.51 3.26 -3.43
N GLN A 85 -31.17 3.38 -3.61
CA GLN A 85 -30.31 2.31 -4.05
C GLN A 85 -29.01 2.37 -3.22
N PRO A 86 -28.73 1.34 -2.37
CA PRO A 86 -27.47 1.24 -1.67
C PRO A 86 -26.31 1.21 -2.67
N PRO A 87 -25.15 1.83 -2.34
CA PRO A 87 -23.97 1.73 -3.18
C PRO A 87 -23.37 0.32 -3.13
N VAL A 88 -22.66 -0.05 -4.19
CA VAL A 88 -21.85 -1.26 -4.24
C VAL A 88 -20.41 -0.93 -3.87
N PHE A 89 -19.80 -1.77 -3.03
CA PHE A 89 -18.38 -1.68 -2.72
C PHE A 89 -17.57 -2.32 -3.82
N GLN A 90 -16.59 -1.59 -4.35
CA GLN A 90 -15.67 -2.08 -5.39
C GLN A 90 -14.24 -1.98 -4.86
N TRP A 91 -13.50 -3.08 -4.94
CA TRP A 91 -12.11 -3.16 -4.54
C TRP A 91 -11.23 -3.61 -5.71
N LYS A 92 -10.04 -2.99 -5.84
CA LYS A 92 -9.07 -3.29 -6.89
C LYS A 92 -7.64 -3.26 -6.34
N ASN A 93 -6.72 -3.93 -7.04
CA ASN A 93 -5.28 -3.79 -6.84
C ASN A 93 -4.59 -3.69 -8.21
N GLY A 94 -4.21 -2.48 -8.61
CA GLY A 94 -3.81 -2.21 -9.99
C GLY A 94 -4.94 -2.54 -10.97
N ASP A 95 -4.65 -3.40 -11.95
CA ASP A 95 -5.62 -3.87 -12.95
C ASP A 95 -6.49 -5.04 -12.46
N PHE A 96 -6.17 -5.61 -11.29
CA PHE A 96 -6.95 -6.71 -10.70
C PHE A 96 -8.18 -6.17 -9.98
N THR A 97 -9.33 -6.74 -10.28
CA THR A 97 -10.62 -6.40 -9.66
C THR A 97 -11.31 -7.64 -9.15
N LEU A 98 -12.02 -7.50 -8.03
CA LEU A 98 -12.94 -8.51 -7.50
C LEU A 98 -14.38 -8.20 -7.96
N PRO A 99 -15.29 -9.17 -7.88
CA PRO A 99 -16.72 -8.90 -7.98
C PRO A 99 -17.16 -7.84 -6.98
N ASP A 100 -18.23 -7.08 -7.32
CA ASP A 100 -18.81 -6.09 -6.44
C ASP A 100 -19.11 -6.67 -5.05
N ASN A 101 -18.95 -5.85 -4.02
CA ASN A 101 -19.12 -6.21 -2.62
C ASN A 101 -18.23 -7.39 -2.16
N THR A 102 -17.05 -7.53 -2.75
CA THR A 102 -16.08 -8.58 -2.38
C THR A 102 -14.70 -7.98 -2.12
N MET A 103 -13.99 -8.50 -1.12
CA MET A 103 -12.58 -8.18 -0.88
C MET A 103 -11.83 -9.37 -0.27
N PHE A 104 -10.50 -9.32 -0.32
CA PHE A 104 -9.68 -10.31 0.38
C PHE A 104 -9.53 -9.98 1.86
N VAL A 105 -9.51 -11.01 2.69
CA VAL A 105 -9.26 -10.90 4.12
C VAL A 105 -7.91 -10.23 4.39
N ASN A 106 -7.87 -9.40 5.43
CA ASN A 106 -6.67 -8.66 5.84
C ASN A 106 -6.02 -7.78 4.75
N ARG A 107 -6.77 -7.43 3.69
CA ARG A 107 -6.33 -6.41 2.74
C ARG A 107 -6.85 -5.05 3.15
N ILE A 108 -5.95 -4.08 3.12
CA ILE A 108 -6.31 -2.68 3.40
C ILE A 108 -7.08 -2.13 2.20
N PHE A 109 -8.14 -1.38 2.48
CA PHE A 109 -8.80 -0.57 1.47
C PHE A 109 -8.73 0.92 1.85
N GLU A 110 -8.49 1.75 0.85
CA GLU A 110 -8.48 3.19 0.97
C GLU A 110 -9.50 3.78 0.00
N MET A 111 -10.44 4.55 0.55
CA MET A 111 -11.43 5.27 -0.24
C MET A 111 -10.78 6.48 -0.92
N GLY A 112 -10.64 6.43 -2.22
CA GLY A 112 -10.13 7.57 -2.98
C GLY A 112 -11.18 8.65 -3.11
N ALA A 113 -10.86 9.88 -2.69
CA ALA A 113 -11.73 11.04 -2.89
C ALA A 113 -11.94 11.38 -4.39
N THR A 114 -11.02 10.93 -5.25
CA THR A 114 -10.98 11.20 -6.70
C THR A 114 -10.68 9.94 -7.54
N GLY A 115 -10.83 8.74 -6.96
CA GLY A 115 -10.53 7.47 -7.65
C GLY A 115 -9.08 7.01 -7.57
N GLU A 116 -8.23 7.66 -6.79
CA GLU A 116 -6.83 7.25 -6.55
C GLU A 116 -6.71 6.12 -5.51
N GLY A 117 -7.76 5.88 -4.70
CA GLY A 117 -7.81 4.78 -3.75
C GLY A 117 -8.01 3.41 -4.43
N ASN A 118 -7.79 2.34 -3.67
CA ASN A 118 -8.02 0.97 -4.14
C ASN A 118 -9.47 0.49 -3.91
N ALA A 119 -10.35 1.34 -3.37
CA ALA A 119 -11.75 1.05 -3.14
C ALA A 119 -12.66 2.25 -3.41
N ASN A 120 -13.90 1.99 -3.82
CA ASN A 120 -14.94 3.00 -3.96
C ASN A 120 -16.32 2.45 -3.60
N LEU A 121 -17.28 3.37 -3.46
CA LEU A 121 -18.71 3.07 -3.32
C LEU A 121 -19.42 3.61 -4.57
N ALA A 122 -19.78 2.71 -5.50
CA ALA A 122 -20.35 3.06 -6.80
C ALA A 122 -21.87 2.87 -6.82
N ASP A 123 -22.53 3.48 -7.83
CA ASP A 123 -23.92 3.24 -8.20
C ASP A 123 -24.99 3.46 -7.11
N GLY A 124 -24.60 4.11 -6.01
CA GLY A 124 -25.56 4.50 -4.97
C GLY A 124 -26.45 5.66 -5.41
N VAL A 125 -27.74 5.60 -5.05
CA VAL A 125 -28.73 6.64 -5.35
C VAL A 125 -29.47 7.03 -4.08
N ALA A 126 -29.46 8.34 -3.77
CA ALA A 126 -30.29 8.91 -2.72
C ALA A 126 -31.37 9.81 -3.31
N LYS A 127 -32.53 9.84 -2.67
CA LYS A 127 -33.69 10.61 -3.07
C LYS A 127 -34.26 11.39 -1.89
N VAL A 128 -35.09 12.37 -2.17
CA VAL A 128 -35.97 12.98 -1.16
C VAL A 128 -36.90 11.90 -0.64
N LYS A 129 -37.00 11.78 0.69
CA LYS A 129 -37.84 10.78 1.32
C LYS A 129 -39.29 10.88 0.87
N GLY A 130 -39.79 9.79 0.31
CA GLY A 130 -41.18 9.73 -0.21
C GLY A 130 -41.38 10.42 -1.55
N ALA A 131 -40.33 10.80 -2.28
CA ALA A 131 -40.42 11.41 -3.61
C ALA A 131 -39.36 10.80 -4.57
N ASP A 132 -39.60 11.00 -5.90
CA ASP A 132 -38.66 10.51 -6.92
C ASP A 132 -37.49 11.45 -7.23
N THR A 133 -37.39 12.56 -6.50
CA THR A 133 -36.34 13.56 -6.71
C THR A 133 -35.00 13.05 -6.21
N VAL A 134 -34.05 12.83 -7.13
CA VAL A 134 -32.68 12.44 -6.81
C VAL A 134 -31.92 13.59 -6.14
N VAL A 135 -31.23 13.31 -5.05
CA VAL A 135 -30.41 14.25 -4.31
C VAL A 135 -28.95 14.03 -4.67
N PRO A 136 -28.24 15.03 -5.23
CA PRO A 136 -26.81 14.93 -5.48
C PRO A 136 -26.01 14.85 -4.18
N GLY A 137 -24.96 14.02 -4.18
CA GLY A 137 -24.10 13.84 -3.00
C GLY A 137 -23.10 12.71 -3.18
N THR A 138 -22.45 12.35 -2.09
CA THR A 138 -21.41 11.31 -2.05
C THR A 138 -21.71 10.26 -0.99
N PHE A 139 -21.29 9.03 -1.26
CA PHE A 139 -21.31 7.94 -0.29
C PHE A 139 -19.93 7.76 0.35
N SER A 140 -19.93 7.49 1.65
CA SER A 140 -18.73 7.14 2.41
C SER A 140 -19.06 6.07 3.43
N PHE A 141 -18.05 5.37 3.94
CA PHE A 141 -18.23 4.54 5.13
C PHE A 141 -18.48 5.44 6.34
N LYS A 142 -19.27 4.92 7.29
CA LYS A 142 -19.47 5.58 8.57
C LYS A 142 -18.14 5.68 9.31
N GLU A 143 -17.92 6.80 9.99
CA GLU A 143 -16.75 7.01 10.83
C GLU A 143 -16.56 5.85 11.82
N GLY A 144 -15.31 5.35 11.94
CA GLY A 144 -14.99 4.19 12.74
C GLY A 144 -15.09 2.85 12.01
N THR A 145 -15.51 2.81 10.74
CA THR A 145 -15.40 1.58 9.92
C THR A 145 -13.91 1.25 9.73
N PRO A 146 -13.46 0.02 10.08
CA PRO A 146 -12.05 -0.35 9.88
C PRO A 146 -11.69 -0.34 8.39
N GLY A 147 -10.44 -0.01 8.09
CA GLY A 147 -9.92 -0.03 6.72
C GLY A 147 -9.55 -1.44 6.20
N TRP A 148 -9.93 -2.49 6.90
CA TRP A 148 -9.69 -3.89 6.57
C TRP A 148 -10.64 -4.79 7.37
N PHE A 149 -10.86 -6.04 6.90
CA PHE A 149 -11.67 -7.04 7.59
C PHE A 149 -10.88 -8.32 7.81
N ASP A 150 -10.98 -8.89 9.01
CA ASP A 150 -10.36 -10.16 9.41
C ASP A 150 -11.36 -11.34 9.38
N GLU A 151 -12.65 -11.07 9.49
CA GLU A 151 -13.71 -12.06 9.51
C GLU A 151 -14.08 -12.48 8.07
N LEU A 152 -13.95 -13.78 7.75
CA LEU A 152 -14.37 -14.33 6.46
C LEU A 152 -15.90 -14.36 6.35
N GLY A 153 -16.41 -14.20 5.13
CA GLY A 153 -17.83 -14.20 4.85
C GLY A 153 -18.45 -12.80 4.84
N GLU A 154 -19.75 -12.72 5.14
CA GLU A 154 -20.49 -11.45 5.07
C GLU A 154 -20.21 -10.54 6.26
N ASN A 155 -19.62 -9.39 6.00
CA ASN A 155 -19.41 -8.30 6.93
C ASN A 155 -20.40 -7.18 6.63
N VAL A 156 -21.20 -6.79 7.63
CA VAL A 156 -22.18 -5.71 7.48
C VAL A 156 -21.57 -4.40 7.92
N VAL A 157 -21.55 -3.42 7.01
CA VAL A 157 -21.00 -2.10 7.27
C VAL A 157 -22.02 -1.01 6.99
N THR A 158 -21.95 0.08 7.76
CA THR A 158 -22.81 1.25 7.55
C THR A 158 -22.17 2.20 6.57
N VAL A 159 -22.93 2.64 5.59
CA VAL A 159 -22.55 3.71 4.65
C VAL A 159 -23.42 4.94 4.87
N VAL A 160 -22.83 6.10 4.72
CA VAL A 160 -23.44 7.41 4.91
C VAL A 160 -23.50 8.13 3.58
N PHE A 161 -24.67 8.55 3.20
CA PHE A 161 -24.87 9.53 2.12
C PHE A 161 -24.73 10.93 2.68
N THR A 162 -23.86 11.74 2.07
CA THR A 162 -23.71 13.16 2.39
C THR A 162 -24.16 13.99 1.18
N PRO A 163 -25.28 14.72 1.28
CA PRO A 163 -25.73 15.61 0.20
C PRO A 163 -24.70 16.69 -0.12
N THR A 164 -24.60 17.09 -1.39
CA THR A 164 -23.81 18.24 -1.81
C THR A 164 -24.34 19.52 -1.17
N ASP A 165 -25.66 19.68 -1.13
CA ASP A 165 -26.34 20.73 -0.38
C ASP A 165 -26.77 20.23 1.00
N GLN A 166 -25.90 20.38 2.00
CA GLN A 166 -26.18 19.97 3.38
C GLN A 166 -27.09 20.96 4.13
N ARG A 167 -27.42 22.09 3.54
CA ARG A 167 -28.40 23.02 4.10
C ARG A 167 -29.82 22.64 3.72
N GLY A 168 -30.00 22.17 2.47
CA GLY A 168 -31.29 21.74 1.96
C GLY A 168 -31.68 20.31 2.27
N TYR A 169 -30.69 19.44 2.51
CA TYR A 169 -30.92 17.99 2.66
C TYR A 169 -30.16 17.39 3.83
N ARG A 170 -30.78 16.45 4.54
CA ARG A 170 -30.16 15.71 5.63
C ARG A 170 -29.35 14.52 5.07
N LYS A 171 -28.31 14.14 5.81
CA LYS A 171 -27.59 12.89 5.57
C LYS A 171 -28.52 11.68 5.77
N ALA A 172 -28.26 10.61 5.04
CA ALA A 172 -28.94 9.33 5.21
C ALA A 172 -27.93 8.20 5.42
N GLU A 173 -28.33 7.16 6.12
CA GLU A 173 -27.49 6.00 6.38
C GLU A 173 -28.20 4.72 5.88
N THR A 174 -27.41 3.76 5.43
CA THR A 174 -27.87 2.39 5.16
C THR A 174 -26.73 1.42 5.45
N THR A 175 -27.01 0.14 5.35
CA THR A 175 -25.98 -0.89 5.47
C THR A 175 -25.78 -1.60 4.14
N ILE A 176 -24.53 -1.98 3.87
CA ILE A 176 -24.18 -2.89 2.78
C ILE A 176 -23.48 -4.12 3.37
N LYS A 177 -23.46 -5.20 2.61
CA LYS A 177 -22.73 -6.43 2.95
C LYS A 177 -21.49 -6.52 2.07
N ILE A 178 -20.33 -6.73 2.68
CA ILE A 178 -19.07 -6.99 1.99
C ILE A 178 -18.71 -8.45 2.26
N ASN A 179 -18.55 -9.25 1.21
CA ASN A 179 -18.12 -10.63 1.30
C ASN A 179 -16.58 -10.70 1.33
N VAL A 180 -16.03 -11.09 2.46
CA VAL A 180 -14.59 -11.22 2.68
C VAL A 180 -14.16 -12.65 2.38
N ILE A 181 -13.24 -12.83 1.44
CA ILE A 181 -12.78 -14.13 0.95
C ILE A 181 -11.27 -14.30 1.13
N LYS A 182 -10.82 -15.56 1.09
CA LYS A 182 -9.38 -15.88 1.04
C LYS A 182 -8.79 -15.48 -0.31
N ASN A 183 -7.54 -15.03 -0.29
CA ASN A 183 -6.79 -14.84 -1.53
C ASN A 183 -6.31 -16.20 -2.06
N THR A 184 -6.20 -16.33 -3.37
CA THR A 184 -5.79 -17.60 -4.01
C THR A 184 -4.37 -17.48 -4.53
N PHE A 185 -3.55 -18.49 -4.33
CA PHE A 185 -2.22 -18.55 -4.92
C PHE A 185 -2.29 -18.75 -6.42
N LYS A 186 -1.37 -18.12 -7.14
CA LYS A 186 -1.29 -18.15 -8.60
C LYS A 186 -0.09 -18.96 -9.08
N ARG A 187 1.07 -18.74 -8.49
CA ARG A 187 2.32 -19.44 -8.81
C ARG A 187 3.33 -19.31 -7.69
N CYS A 188 4.25 -20.26 -7.62
CA CYS A 188 5.48 -20.13 -6.84
C CYS A 188 6.60 -19.61 -7.75
N GLU A 189 7.43 -18.71 -7.24
CA GLU A 189 8.65 -18.29 -7.93
C GLU A 189 9.72 -19.37 -7.77
N GLU A 190 10.40 -19.71 -8.86
CA GLU A 190 11.51 -20.66 -8.76
C GLU A 190 12.66 -20.04 -7.98
N PRO A 191 13.16 -20.69 -6.91
CA PRO A 191 14.40 -20.29 -6.27
C PRO A 191 15.60 -20.44 -7.22
N ASP A 192 16.68 -19.72 -6.93
CA ASP A 192 17.93 -19.87 -7.68
C ASP A 192 18.42 -21.32 -7.63
N PRO A 193 18.90 -21.86 -8.75
CA PRO A 193 19.38 -23.23 -8.80
C PRO A 193 20.68 -23.41 -7.98
N ILE A 194 20.84 -24.57 -7.36
CA ILE A 194 22.05 -24.92 -6.62
C ILE A 194 23.01 -25.60 -7.58
N THR A 195 24.20 -25.00 -7.81
CA THR A 195 25.22 -25.50 -8.74
C THR A 195 26.61 -25.65 -8.15
N GLU A 196 26.80 -25.28 -6.87
CA GLU A 196 28.13 -25.21 -6.23
C GLU A 196 28.46 -26.40 -5.33
N LYS A 197 27.50 -27.30 -5.15
CA LYS A 197 27.69 -28.47 -4.26
C LYS A 197 28.37 -29.60 -4.99
N LYS A 198 29.22 -30.31 -4.27
CA LYS A 198 29.98 -31.46 -4.81
C LYS A 198 29.15 -32.74 -4.81
N LEU A 199 29.50 -33.66 -5.68
CA LEU A 199 29.00 -35.04 -5.66
C LEU A 199 29.15 -35.65 -4.26
N GLY A 200 28.12 -36.35 -3.79
CA GLY A 200 28.06 -36.89 -2.43
C GLY A 200 27.54 -35.93 -1.36
N THR A 201 27.18 -34.66 -1.71
CA THR A 201 26.52 -33.74 -0.75
C THR A 201 25.21 -34.38 -0.31
N THR A 202 24.99 -34.48 1.01
CA THR A 202 23.70 -34.95 1.55
C THR A 202 22.58 -33.98 1.27
N PHE A 203 21.32 -34.42 1.33
CA PHE A 203 20.15 -33.57 1.17
C PHE A 203 20.18 -32.35 2.11
N ALA A 204 20.42 -32.56 3.40
CA ALA A 204 20.59 -31.48 4.37
C ALA A 204 21.77 -30.55 4.03
N GLY A 205 22.84 -31.07 3.40
CA GLY A 205 24.01 -30.29 2.97
C GLY A 205 23.74 -29.38 1.76
N LEU A 206 22.62 -29.55 1.08
CA LEU A 206 22.19 -28.64 0.01
C LEU A 206 21.85 -27.26 0.57
N ASN A 207 21.39 -27.14 1.82
CA ASN A 207 20.91 -25.93 2.44
C ASN A 207 19.78 -25.30 1.63
N LEU A 208 18.75 -26.10 1.34
CA LEU A 208 17.57 -25.65 0.61
C LEU A 208 16.87 -24.50 1.35
N PRO A 209 16.26 -23.54 0.65
CA PRO A 209 15.56 -22.46 1.30
C PRO A 209 14.36 -23.00 2.10
N GLU A 210 14.17 -22.48 3.31
CA GLU A 210 13.01 -22.82 4.16
C GLU A 210 11.74 -22.06 3.72
N ILE A 211 11.93 -20.93 3.03
CA ILE A 211 10.86 -20.05 2.57
C ILE A 211 11.00 -19.83 1.05
N VAL A 212 9.90 -19.92 0.36
CA VAL A 212 9.78 -19.59 -1.07
C VAL A 212 8.79 -18.44 -1.27
N VAL A 213 8.93 -17.69 -2.36
CA VAL A 213 8.01 -16.59 -2.70
C VAL A 213 6.88 -17.13 -3.56
N VAL A 214 5.64 -16.87 -3.11
CA VAL A 214 4.43 -17.24 -3.84
C VAL A 214 3.69 -15.96 -4.23
N GLU A 215 3.28 -15.85 -5.48
CA GLU A 215 2.42 -14.79 -5.99
C GLU A 215 0.96 -15.22 -5.90
N ALA A 216 0.13 -14.38 -5.27
CA ALA A 216 -1.31 -14.54 -5.25
C ALA A 216 -1.97 -13.90 -6.49
N ILE A 217 -3.26 -14.19 -6.73
CA ILE A 217 -3.96 -13.72 -7.93
C ILE A 217 -4.09 -12.20 -8.02
N ASP A 218 -4.04 -11.49 -6.91
CA ASP A 218 -4.04 -10.03 -6.86
C ASP A 218 -2.63 -9.41 -7.00
N GLY A 219 -1.61 -10.24 -7.30
CA GLY A 219 -0.22 -9.81 -7.45
C GLY A 219 0.56 -9.67 -6.14
N LEU A 220 -0.05 -9.95 -4.98
CA LEU A 220 0.67 -9.96 -3.71
C LEU A 220 1.73 -11.08 -3.71
N ARG A 221 2.95 -10.76 -3.28
CA ARG A 221 4.05 -11.70 -3.10
C ARG A 221 4.21 -12.03 -1.63
N VAL A 222 4.14 -13.30 -1.29
CA VAL A 222 4.15 -13.81 0.09
C VAL A 222 5.27 -14.83 0.25
N GLY A 223 6.03 -14.73 1.35
CA GLY A 223 6.95 -15.78 1.76
C GLY A 223 6.17 -16.93 2.41
N MET A 224 6.30 -18.15 1.88
CA MET A 224 5.65 -19.35 2.40
C MET A 224 6.70 -20.38 2.81
N GLU A 225 6.48 -21.03 3.94
CA GLU A 225 7.29 -22.20 4.32
C GLU A 225 7.10 -23.32 3.31
N VAL A 226 8.16 -24.08 3.09
CA VAL A 226 8.18 -25.18 2.12
C VAL A 226 8.82 -26.45 2.71
N SER A 227 8.17 -27.57 2.47
CA SER A 227 8.71 -28.92 2.74
C SER A 227 9.21 -29.54 1.44
N TRP A 228 10.52 -29.75 1.33
CA TRP A 228 11.17 -30.33 0.16
C TRP A 228 11.14 -31.84 0.19
N GLU A 229 10.95 -32.48 -0.98
CA GLU A 229 10.89 -33.92 -1.12
C GLU A 229 12.28 -34.53 -1.29
N GLU A 230 12.86 -35.07 -0.19
CA GLU A 230 14.19 -35.70 -0.17
C GLU A 230 14.28 -36.89 -1.12
N SER A 231 13.21 -37.68 -1.30
CA SER A 231 13.17 -38.84 -2.17
C SER A 231 13.46 -38.55 -3.65
N SER A 232 13.34 -37.30 -4.06
CA SER A 232 13.62 -36.81 -5.42
C SER A 232 15.07 -36.39 -5.64
N TYR A 233 15.93 -36.54 -4.61
CA TYR A 233 17.34 -36.17 -4.66
C TYR A 233 18.28 -37.37 -4.68
N ASP A 234 19.22 -37.38 -5.61
CA ASP A 234 20.32 -38.36 -5.71
C ASP A 234 21.66 -37.64 -5.54
N ALA A 235 22.31 -37.90 -4.39
CA ALA A 235 23.64 -37.39 -4.06
C ALA A 235 24.75 -37.87 -4.99
N GLN A 236 24.52 -38.93 -5.78
CA GLN A 236 25.49 -39.53 -6.70
C GLN A 236 25.25 -39.11 -8.17
N SER A 237 24.30 -38.23 -8.46
CA SER A 237 23.99 -37.79 -9.82
C SER A 237 24.59 -36.41 -10.09
N THR A 238 25.30 -36.28 -11.21
CA THR A 238 25.76 -34.97 -11.75
C THR A 238 24.80 -34.37 -12.77
N ALA A 239 23.72 -35.07 -13.10
CA ALA A 239 22.65 -34.51 -13.95
C ALA A 239 21.84 -33.46 -13.20
N TRP A 240 21.15 -32.63 -13.96
CA TRP A 240 20.14 -31.73 -13.36
C TRP A 240 19.04 -32.54 -12.68
N GLN A 241 18.76 -32.19 -11.45
CA GLN A 241 17.70 -32.76 -10.63
C GLN A 241 16.72 -31.65 -10.30
N THR A 242 15.44 -31.96 -10.26
CA THR A 242 14.39 -31.06 -9.77
C THR A 242 13.83 -31.63 -8.50
N ILE A 243 13.95 -30.89 -7.41
CA ILE A 243 13.41 -31.27 -6.10
C ILE A 243 12.09 -30.55 -5.94
N PRO A 244 10.95 -31.24 -5.90
CA PRO A 244 9.67 -30.64 -5.64
C PRO A 244 9.53 -30.28 -4.16
N GLY A 245 8.72 -29.27 -3.90
CA GLY A 245 8.37 -28.80 -2.55
C GLY A 245 6.89 -28.54 -2.41
N THR A 246 6.37 -28.87 -1.25
CA THR A 246 4.98 -28.62 -0.87
C THR A 246 4.95 -27.42 0.06
N LEU A 247 4.07 -26.45 -0.24
CA LEU A 247 3.87 -25.28 0.61
C LEU A 247 3.25 -25.70 1.94
N VAL A 248 3.78 -25.20 3.04
CA VAL A 248 3.30 -25.46 4.39
C VAL A 248 2.47 -24.25 4.85
N PHE A 249 1.26 -24.51 5.31
CA PHE A 249 0.34 -23.51 5.81
C PHE A 249 0.28 -23.59 7.33
N ASP A 250 0.52 -22.48 8.01
CA ASP A 250 0.13 -22.32 9.40
C ASP A 250 -1.35 -21.86 9.49
N ALA A 251 -1.87 -21.74 10.71
CA ALA A 251 -3.27 -21.34 10.92
C ALA A 251 -3.58 -19.93 10.39
N ASN A 252 -2.59 -19.02 10.36
CA ASN A 252 -2.72 -17.67 9.84
C ASN A 252 -2.73 -17.67 8.30
N ASP A 253 -1.90 -18.51 7.69
CA ASP A 253 -1.89 -18.69 6.24
C ASP A 253 -3.18 -19.36 5.75
N GLU A 254 -3.67 -20.37 6.47
CA GLU A 254 -4.95 -21.02 6.18
C GLU A 254 -6.14 -20.04 6.27
N HIS A 255 -6.04 -19.04 7.15
CA HIS A 255 -7.06 -18.01 7.26
C HIS A 255 -7.06 -17.05 6.07
N LYS A 256 -5.88 -16.70 5.56
CA LYS A 256 -5.71 -15.66 4.52
C LYS A 256 -5.70 -16.19 3.10
N TYR A 257 -5.19 -17.40 2.90
CA TYR A 257 -4.89 -17.93 1.58
C TYR A 257 -5.56 -19.29 1.34
N GLN A 258 -5.75 -19.59 0.08
CA GLN A 258 -6.18 -20.90 -0.39
C GLN A 258 -5.39 -21.33 -1.61
N GLN A 259 -5.23 -22.65 -1.76
CA GLN A 259 -4.66 -23.27 -2.96
C GLN A 259 -5.69 -23.25 -4.10
N PRO A 260 -5.25 -23.06 -5.35
CA PRO A 260 -6.05 -23.36 -6.53
C PRO A 260 -6.13 -24.88 -6.75
N GLU A 261 -6.90 -25.28 -7.75
CA GLU A 261 -6.91 -26.66 -8.24
C GLU A 261 -6.42 -26.67 -9.71
N PRO A 262 -5.25 -27.27 -10.03
CA PRO A 262 -4.31 -27.95 -9.14
C PRO A 262 -3.56 -27.00 -8.19
N ALA A 263 -3.08 -27.54 -7.07
CA ALA A 263 -2.33 -26.79 -6.08
C ALA A 263 -1.01 -26.23 -6.64
N VAL A 264 -0.64 -25.04 -6.20
CA VAL A 264 0.68 -24.45 -6.47
C VAL A 264 1.72 -25.18 -5.63
N THR A 265 2.78 -25.64 -6.27
CA THR A 265 3.93 -26.31 -5.65
C THR A 265 5.21 -25.51 -5.90
N ALA A 266 6.20 -25.70 -5.03
CA ALA A 266 7.56 -25.20 -5.23
C ALA A 266 8.39 -26.23 -5.99
N ALA A 267 9.44 -25.78 -6.67
CA ALA A 267 10.46 -26.64 -7.25
C ALA A 267 11.80 -25.91 -7.21
N ILE A 268 12.88 -26.64 -6.94
CA ILE A 268 14.24 -26.12 -7.02
C ILE A 268 15.10 -27.05 -7.86
N ARG A 269 15.97 -26.48 -8.70
CA ARG A 269 16.90 -27.25 -9.52
C ARG A 269 18.26 -27.36 -8.86
N VAL A 270 18.83 -28.54 -8.88
CA VAL A 270 20.14 -28.85 -8.32
C VAL A 270 20.99 -29.55 -9.35
N LYS A 271 22.26 -29.15 -9.45
CA LYS A 271 23.28 -29.86 -10.23
C LYS A 271 24.55 -29.97 -9.38
N LEU A 272 25.00 -31.20 -9.12
CA LEU A 272 26.23 -31.41 -8.38
C LEU A 272 27.44 -31.35 -9.28
N LEU A 273 28.58 -30.86 -8.75
CA LEU A 273 29.86 -30.89 -9.42
C LEU A 273 30.41 -32.30 -9.35
N GLY A 274 30.69 -32.90 -10.49
CA GLY A 274 31.27 -34.24 -10.59
C GLY A 274 32.76 -34.28 -10.20
N LEU A 275 33.24 -35.46 -9.97
CA LEU A 275 34.70 -35.72 -9.81
C LEU A 275 35.47 -35.39 -11.10
N GLU A 276 34.77 -35.41 -12.24
CA GLU A 276 35.33 -35.07 -13.56
C GLU A 276 35.74 -33.59 -13.63
N ASP A 277 35.15 -32.72 -12.80
CA ASP A 277 35.49 -31.31 -12.69
C ASP A 277 36.68 -31.04 -11.73
N ALA A 278 37.21 -32.08 -11.08
CA ALA A 278 38.41 -31.95 -10.25
C ALA A 278 39.63 -31.66 -11.14
N PRO A 279 40.50 -30.71 -10.77
CA PRO A 279 41.67 -30.40 -11.56
C PRO A 279 42.62 -31.60 -11.59
N ALA A 280 43.05 -31.98 -12.78
CA ALA A 280 44.05 -33.03 -13.00
C ALA A 280 45.14 -32.52 -13.94
N ILE A 281 46.38 -32.59 -13.52
CA ILE A 281 47.53 -32.19 -14.36
C ILE A 281 47.65 -33.13 -15.53
N THR A 282 47.66 -32.64 -16.75
CA THR A 282 47.81 -33.39 -17.99
C THR A 282 49.21 -33.28 -18.60
N THR A 283 50.02 -32.30 -18.14
CA THR A 283 51.45 -32.24 -18.51
C THR A 283 52.20 -33.32 -17.77
N THR A 284 52.68 -34.31 -18.49
CA THR A 284 53.39 -35.48 -17.92
C THR A 284 54.91 -35.33 -17.98
N THR A 285 55.42 -34.45 -18.84
CA THR A 285 56.88 -34.21 -18.99
C THR A 285 57.10 -32.76 -19.33
N LEU A 286 58.25 -32.24 -18.90
CA LEU A 286 58.75 -30.90 -19.29
C LEU A 286 59.84 -31.04 -20.33
N PRO A 287 59.89 -30.18 -21.36
CA PRO A 287 61.05 -30.17 -22.26
C PRO A 287 62.32 -29.76 -21.52
N GLY A 288 63.46 -30.29 -21.94
CA GLY A 288 64.73 -29.87 -21.40
C GLY A 288 65.05 -28.39 -21.72
N GLY A 289 65.68 -27.68 -20.77
CA GLY A 289 66.19 -26.35 -20.96
C GLY A 289 67.73 -26.34 -21.14
N THR A 290 68.29 -25.27 -21.66
CA THR A 290 69.72 -25.04 -21.78
C THR A 290 70.14 -23.82 -20.94
N VAL A 291 71.15 -23.98 -20.11
CA VAL A 291 71.69 -22.90 -19.30
C VAL A 291 72.04 -21.68 -20.16
N GLY A 292 71.58 -20.50 -19.75
CA GLY A 292 71.80 -19.24 -20.46
C GLY A 292 70.85 -18.96 -21.63
N SER A 293 69.90 -19.91 -21.95
CA SER A 293 68.90 -19.73 -22.99
C SER A 293 67.49 -19.52 -22.38
N PRO A 294 66.66 -18.60 -22.94
CA PRO A 294 65.29 -18.44 -22.45
C PRO A 294 64.50 -19.74 -22.48
N TYR A 295 63.84 -20.06 -21.40
CA TYR A 295 62.92 -21.19 -21.25
C TYR A 295 61.47 -20.71 -21.03
N HIS A 296 60.54 -21.39 -21.70
CA HIS A 296 59.11 -21.16 -21.52
C HIS A 296 58.36 -22.45 -21.74
N HIS A 297 57.51 -22.82 -20.77
CA HIS A 297 56.60 -23.93 -20.92
C HIS A 297 55.32 -23.67 -20.17
N GLN A 298 54.18 -23.99 -20.78
CA GLN A 298 52.86 -23.88 -20.22
C GLN A 298 52.38 -25.23 -19.68
N LEU A 299 52.20 -25.34 -18.35
CA LEU A 299 51.59 -26.50 -17.75
C LEU A 299 50.12 -26.60 -18.15
N GLN A 300 49.64 -27.81 -18.38
CA GLN A 300 48.25 -28.11 -18.75
C GLN A 300 47.59 -28.93 -17.64
N ALA A 301 46.32 -28.60 -17.36
CA ALA A 301 45.45 -29.38 -16.52
C ALA A 301 44.04 -29.42 -17.07
N THR A 302 43.29 -30.45 -16.78
CA THR A 302 41.84 -30.54 -16.98
C THR A 302 41.13 -30.20 -15.66
N GLY A 303 39.83 -29.92 -15.71
CA GLY A 303 38.98 -29.62 -14.56
C GLY A 303 38.31 -28.28 -14.67
N GLY A 304 37.28 -28.09 -13.89
CA GLY A 304 36.53 -26.85 -13.82
C GLY A 304 37.09 -25.90 -12.74
N GLY A 305 36.80 -24.61 -12.89
CA GLY A 305 37.16 -23.61 -11.90
C GLY A 305 38.51 -22.96 -12.04
N PHE A 306 38.93 -22.23 -11.02
CA PHE A 306 40.20 -21.50 -11.00
C PHE A 306 41.30 -22.43 -10.47
N ILE A 307 42.31 -22.74 -11.31
CA ILE A 307 43.43 -23.63 -10.96
C ILE A 307 44.59 -22.77 -10.48
N LEU A 308 45.08 -23.04 -9.26
CA LEU A 308 46.31 -22.48 -8.74
C LEU A 308 47.41 -23.53 -8.80
N TRP A 309 48.57 -23.13 -9.28
CA TRP A 309 49.75 -23.97 -9.45
C TRP A 309 50.78 -23.65 -8.37
N GLU A 310 51.30 -24.70 -7.73
CA GLU A 310 52.36 -24.60 -6.75
C GLU A 310 53.30 -25.78 -6.87
N LEU A 311 54.56 -25.62 -6.41
CA LEU A 311 55.50 -26.74 -6.26
C LEU A 311 55.15 -27.48 -4.99
N PHE A 312 54.83 -28.74 -5.09
CA PHE A 312 54.54 -29.60 -3.94
C PHE A 312 55.83 -29.89 -3.14
N SER A 313 56.97 -30.09 -3.84
CA SER A 313 58.28 -30.31 -3.22
C SER A 313 59.39 -29.95 -4.22
N GLY A 314 60.59 -29.70 -3.71
CA GLY A 314 61.77 -29.32 -4.52
C GLY A 314 61.73 -27.85 -4.93
N GLU A 315 62.65 -27.46 -5.80
CA GLU A 315 62.80 -26.10 -6.31
C GLU A 315 62.98 -26.15 -7.85
N LEU A 316 62.54 -25.10 -8.54
CA LEU A 316 62.88 -24.95 -9.94
C LEU A 316 64.36 -24.62 -10.09
N PRO A 317 64.99 -24.99 -11.22
CA PRO A 317 66.34 -24.50 -11.52
C PRO A 317 66.47 -22.99 -11.39
N ASP A 318 67.58 -22.53 -10.84
CA ASP A 318 67.87 -21.11 -10.65
C ASP A 318 67.61 -20.30 -11.95
N GLY A 319 66.88 -19.20 -11.85
CA GLY A 319 66.49 -18.37 -12.97
C GLY A 319 65.17 -18.73 -13.62
N LEU A 320 64.47 -19.82 -13.18
CA LEU A 320 63.08 -20.14 -13.59
C LEU A 320 62.09 -19.80 -12.50
N THR A 321 60.88 -19.40 -12.94
CA THR A 321 59.77 -19.10 -12.06
C THR A 321 58.46 -19.79 -12.54
N LEU A 322 57.63 -20.22 -11.59
CA LEU A 322 56.28 -20.73 -11.84
C LEU A 322 55.28 -19.60 -11.56
N LYS A 323 54.49 -19.23 -12.54
CA LYS A 323 53.37 -18.30 -12.37
C LYS A 323 52.14 -19.06 -11.85
N GLN A 324 51.84 -18.89 -10.58
CA GLN A 324 50.80 -19.64 -9.88
C GLN A 324 49.43 -19.56 -10.52
N THR A 325 49.05 -18.42 -11.13
CA THR A 325 47.73 -18.24 -11.72
C THR A 325 47.57 -18.82 -13.13
N THR A 326 48.65 -19.09 -13.82
CA THR A 326 48.59 -19.60 -15.20
C THR A 326 49.26 -20.94 -15.39
N GLY A 327 50.16 -21.40 -14.48
CA GLY A 327 50.96 -22.59 -14.67
C GLY A 327 52.10 -22.42 -15.68
N GLU A 328 52.47 -21.18 -16.01
CA GLU A 328 53.59 -20.87 -16.88
C GLU A 328 54.91 -21.03 -16.09
N ILE A 329 55.81 -21.85 -16.61
CA ILE A 329 57.21 -21.89 -16.16
C ILE A 329 58.03 -21.11 -17.16
N SER A 330 58.67 -20.04 -16.71
CA SER A 330 59.48 -19.18 -17.60
C SER A 330 60.68 -18.59 -16.89
N GLY A 331 61.68 -18.17 -17.69
CA GLY A 331 62.91 -17.56 -17.22
C GLY A 331 64.15 -18.00 -18.02
N THR A 332 65.34 -17.75 -17.49
CA THR A 332 66.61 -18.23 -18.08
C THR A 332 67.37 -19.00 -17.02
N PRO A 333 67.53 -20.31 -17.17
CA PRO A 333 68.26 -21.11 -16.19
C PRO A 333 69.70 -20.67 -16.09
N THR A 334 70.19 -20.47 -14.87
CA THR A 334 71.58 -20.04 -14.61
C THR A 334 72.49 -21.18 -14.13
N ALA A 335 71.92 -22.31 -13.78
CA ALA A 335 72.64 -23.52 -13.36
C ALA A 335 71.99 -24.79 -13.92
N GLU A 336 72.76 -25.84 -14.04
CA GLU A 336 72.22 -27.20 -14.34
C GLU A 336 71.41 -27.71 -13.15
N GLY A 337 70.25 -28.30 -13.44
CA GLY A 337 69.36 -28.91 -12.46
C GLY A 337 68.46 -29.93 -13.13
N THR A 338 67.89 -30.88 -12.34
CA THR A 338 66.99 -31.91 -12.79
C THR A 338 65.61 -31.77 -12.13
#